data_b312a9bd930b2b7c59a3029d91063692
#
_entry.id   b312a9bd930b2b7c59a3029d91063692
#
_cell.length_a   1.000
_cell.length_b   1.000
_cell.length_c   1.000
_cell.angle_alpha   90.00
_cell.angle_beta   90.00
_cell.angle_gamma   90.00
#
_symmetry.space_group_name_H-M   'P 1'
#
loop_
_entity.id
_entity.type
_entity.pdbx_description
1 polymer ?
#
loop_
_entity_poly.entity_id
_entity_poly.type
_entity_poly.pdbx_seq_one_letter_code
_entity_poly.pdbx_strand_id
1 'polypeptide(L)'
;GNGTMSDLGSHWNDLPFWALQLKAPLAIEAFGPPAHPEIAPATMRAVYEFGARGDLPPVRVTWHQGDERPEIWKQGGIPQWRDGALFIGKKGMLLSDYGKHVLLPEKDFAGFTRPPQKFPKAASHHQEWIDACKGKGRPLADFEYSGWLTESNHLGNVLATVSDKKIAVMSGVNLSYYR
;
A
#
# COMPACT_ATOMS: atom_id res chain seq x y z
N GLY A 1 -3.55 20.91 2.09
CA GLY A 1 -2.49 19.90 2.23
C GLY A 1 -2.61 18.79 1.20
N ASN A 2 -1.64 17.88 1.20
CA ASN A 2 -1.51 16.83 0.17
C ASN A 2 -2.50 15.66 0.35
N GLY A 3 -3.38 15.71 1.35
CA GLY A 3 -4.46 14.75 1.56
C GLY A 3 -4.07 13.45 2.28
N THR A 4 -5.09 12.67 2.56
CA THR A 4 -5.00 11.43 3.34
C THR A 4 -4.03 10.41 2.73
N MET A 5 -4.02 10.27 1.41
CA MET A 5 -3.14 9.32 0.74
C MET A 5 -1.65 9.70 0.86
N SER A 6 -1.31 10.98 0.80
CA SER A 6 0.08 11.43 0.99
C SER A 6 0.56 11.25 2.42
N ASP A 7 -0.31 11.40 3.39
CA ASP A 7 -0.02 11.23 4.81
C ASP A 7 -0.07 9.75 5.20
N LEU A 8 -1.24 9.12 5.09
CA LEU A 8 -1.47 7.75 5.56
C LEU A 8 -1.09 6.67 4.54
N GLY A 9 -0.86 7.02 3.27
CA GLY A 9 -0.46 6.05 2.25
C GLY A 9 0.84 5.33 2.59
N SER A 10 1.84 6.05 3.11
CA SER A 10 3.10 5.46 3.56
C SER A 10 2.96 4.57 4.80
N HIS A 11 1.85 4.66 5.52
CA HIS A 11 1.54 3.80 6.65
C HIS A 11 0.80 2.52 6.23
N TRP A 12 -0.25 2.67 5.43
CA TRP A 12 -1.13 1.54 5.09
C TRP A 12 -0.70 0.76 3.86
N ASN A 13 0.00 1.40 2.91
CA ASN A 13 0.57 0.73 1.74
C ASN A 13 1.94 0.10 2.03
N ASP A 14 2.60 0.42 3.14
CA ASP A 14 3.89 -0.15 3.50
C ASP A 14 3.86 -1.67 3.56
N LEU A 15 2.94 -2.25 4.33
CA LEU A 15 2.81 -3.71 4.45
C LEU A 15 2.55 -4.40 3.10
N PRO A 16 1.60 -3.96 2.25
CA PRO A 16 1.45 -4.49 0.89
C PRO A 16 2.70 -4.33 0.03
N PHE A 17 3.35 -3.17 0.06
CA PHE A 17 4.57 -2.91 -0.71
C PHE A 17 5.68 -3.87 -0.35
N TRP A 18 5.95 -4.03 0.93
CA TRP A 18 6.98 -4.93 1.43
C TRP A 18 6.64 -6.39 1.18
N ALA A 19 5.45 -6.85 1.58
CA ALA A 19 5.06 -8.26 1.48
C ALA A 19 4.92 -8.74 0.03
N LEU A 20 4.49 -7.87 -0.88
CA LEU A 20 4.28 -8.19 -2.30
C LEU A 20 5.42 -7.73 -3.20
N GLN A 21 6.52 -7.19 -2.64
CA GLN A 21 7.70 -6.70 -3.36
C GLN A 21 7.33 -5.71 -4.47
N LEU A 22 6.47 -4.73 -4.14
CA LEU A 22 5.99 -3.76 -5.10
C LEU A 22 7.06 -2.71 -5.41
N LYS A 23 6.99 -2.16 -6.62
CA LYS A 23 7.80 -1.04 -7.11
C LYS A 23 6.91 -0.14 -7.98
N ALA A 24 7.31 0.13 -9.21
CA ALA A 24 6.51 0.92 -10.14
C ALA A 24 5.24 0.16 -10.58
N PRO A 25 4.05 0.77 -10.51
CA PRO A 25 2.85 0.22 -11.11
C PRO A 25 2.91 0.33 -12.64
N LEU A 26 2.19 -0.55 -13.34
CA LEU A 26 2.05 -0.51 -14.80
C LEU A 26 0.94 0.45 -15.22
N ALA A 27 -0.10 0.58 -14.41
CA ALA A 27 -1.23 1.46 -14.65
C ALA A 27 -1.83 1.92 -13.32
N ILE A 28 -2.42 3.11 -13.33
CA ILE A 28 -3.14 3.65 -12.19
C ILE A 28 -4.44 4.26 -12.71
N GLU A 29 -5.52 4.07 -11.98
CA GLU A 29 -6.82 4.69 -12.21
C GLU A 29 -7.33 5.30 -10.90
N ALA A 30 -7.80 6.54 -10.93
CA ALA A 30 -8.34 7.22 -9.76
C ALA A 30 -9.83 7.56 -9.94
N PHE A 31 -10.57 7.44 -8.85
CA PHE A 31 -12.01 7.73 -8.77
C PHE A 31 -12.25 8.64 -7.57
N GLY A 32 -13.12 9.62 -7.73
CA GLY A 32 -13.44 10.56 -6.66
C GLY A 32 -14.22 11.75 -7.20
N PRO A 33 -14.45 12.78 -6.37
CA PRO A 33 -15.08 14.01 -6.77
C PRO A 33 -14.28 14.73 -7.87
N PRO A 34 -14.85 15.74 -8.53
CA PRO A 34 -14.10 16.63 -9.41
C PRO A 34 -12.86 17.20 -8.72
N ALA A 35 -11.80 17.39 -9.48
CA ALA A 35 -10.55 17.95 -8.97
C ALA A 35 -10.78 19.35 -8.38
N HIS A 36 -10.17 19.62 -7.23
CA HIS A 36 -10.15 20.95 -6.61
C HIS A 36 -8.75 21.56 -6.80
N PRO A 37 -8.64 22.87 -7.13
CA PRO A 37 -7.35 23.48 -7.48
C PRO A 37 -6.35 23.53 -6.31
N GLU A 38 -6.81 23.49 -5.06
CA GLU A 38 -5.97 23.73 -3.89
C GLU A 38 -5.90 22.60 -2.89
N ILE A 39 -6.83 21.64 -2.93
CA ILE A 39 -6.93 20.57 -1.93
C ILE A 39 -7.08 19.19 -2.58
N ALA A 40 -6.43 18.20 -1.97
CA ALA A 40 -6.64 16.80 -2.31
C ALA A 40 -8.04 16.33 -1.85
N PRO A 41 -8.67 15.38 -2.55
CA PRO A 41 -9.99 14.90 -2.20
C PRO A 41 -10.02 14.21 -0.83
N ALA A 42 -11.06 14.47 -0.05
CA ALA A 42 -11.30 13.76 1.21
C ALA A 42 -11.73 12.30 0.97
N THR A 43 -12.46 12.07 -0.11
CA THR A 43 -12.97 10.76 -0.52
C THR A 43 -12.42 10.42 -1.91
N MET A 44 -11.73 9.30 -2.03
CA MET A 44 -11.24 8.79 -3.32
C MET A 44 -10.93 7.30 -3.25
N ARG A 45 -10.86 6.70 -4.45
CA ARG A 45 -10.33 5.37 -4.67
C ARG A 45 -9.26 5.44 -5.76
N ALA A 46 -8.11 4.78 -5.53
CA ALA A 46 -7.08 4.63 -6.55
C ALA A 46 -6.77 3.14 -6.75
N VAL A 47 -6.73 2.71 -8.00
CA VAL A 47 -6.46 1.33 -8.40
C VAL A 47 -5.12 1.26 -9.11
N TYR A 48 -4.24 0.41 -8.64
CA TYR A 48 -2.90 0.21 -9.16
C TYR A 48 -2.78 -1.20 -9.71
N GLU A 49 -2.27 -1.33 -10.92
CA GLU A 49 -1.92 -2.61 -11.52
C GLU A 49 -0.41 -2.79 -11.48
N PHE A 50 0.05 -3.85 -10.84
CA PHE A 50 1.46 -4.22 -10.80
C PHE A 50 1.71 -5.48 -11.62
N GLY A 51 2.79 -5.50 -12.39
CA GLY A 51 3.22 -6.66 -13.15
C GLY A 51 3.69 -7.84 -12.29
N ALA A 52 4.08 -8.92 -12.94
CA ALA A 52 4.74 -10.04 -12.27
C ALA A 52 6.09 -9.60 -11.67
N ARG A 53 6.46 -10.17 -10.52
CA ARG A 53 7.68 -9.83 -9.77
C ARG A 53 8.36 -11.14 -9.33
N GLY A 54 9.37 -11.58 -10.09
CA GLY A 54 9.96 -12.90 -9.89
C GLY A 54 8.88 -13.99 -9.96
N ASP A 55 8.75 -14.80 -8.92
CA ASP A 55 7.73 -15.86 -8.81
C ASP A 55 6.35 -15.35 -8.37
N LEU A 56 6.21 -14.05 -8.07
CA LEU A 56 4.95 -13.45 -7.66
C LEU A 56 4.13 -13.05 -8.90
N PRO A 57 2.84 -13.43 -8.98
CA PRO A 57 1.97 -13.07 -10.09
C PRO A 57 1.67 -11.57 -10.12
N PRO A 58 1.13 -11.06 -11.25
CA PRO A 58 0.56 -9.72 -11.28
C PRO A 58 -0.44 -9.52 -10.13
N VAL A 59 -0.51 -8.29 -9.60
CA VAL A 59 -1.41 -7.96 -8.50
C VAL A 59 -2.05 -6.59 -8.71
N ARG A 60 -3.30 -6.49 -8.31
CA ARG A 60 -4.04 -5.23 -8.20
C ARG A 60 -4.04 -4.78 -6.75
N VAL A 61 -3.65 -3.52 -6.51
CA VAL A 61 -3.78 -2.86 -5.21
C VAL A 61 -4.80 -1.74 -5.34
N THR A 62 -5.71 -1.64 -4.39
CA THR A 62 -6.71 -0.58 -4.38
C THR A 62 -6.65 0.17 -3.06
N TRP A 63 -6.40 1.47 -3.16
CA TRP A 63 -6.54 2.41 -2.07
C TRP A 63 -7.98 2.89 -1.96
N HIS A 64 -8.51 2.94 -0.76
CA HIS A 64 -9.83 3.48 -0.45
C HIS A 64 -9.70 4.49 0.69
N GLN A 65 -10.33 5.65 0.57
CA GLN A 65 -10.40 6.64 1.65
C GLN A 65 -11.73 7.38 1.68
N GLY A 66 -12.06 7.92 2.85
CA GLY A 66 -13.33 8.59 3.08
C GLY A 66 -14.52 7.63 2.93
N ASP A 67 -15.52 8.02 2.15
CA ASP A 67 -16.72 7.23 1.90
C ASP A 67 -16.53 6.14 0.83
N GLU A 68 -15.41 6.17 0.12
CA GLU A 68 -15.03 5.11 -0.82
C GLU A 68 -14.52 3.87 -0.08
N ARG A 69 -15.45 3.08 0.47
CA ARG A 69 -15.14 1.80 1.14
C ARG A 69 -15.18 0.63 0.16
N PRO A 70 -14.35 -0.42 0.37
CA PRO A 70 -14.42 -1.65 -0.43
C PRO A 70 -15.81 -2.28 -0.37
N GLU A 71 -16.30 -2.84 -1.46
CA GLU A 71 -17.64 -3.44 -1.53
C GLU A 71 -17.82 -4.58 -0.52
N ILE A 72 -16.81 -5.41 -0.35
CA ILE A 72 -16.79 -6.48 0.65
C ILE A 72 -16.94 -5.95 2.09
N TRP A 73 -16.44 -4.76 2.39
CA TRP A 73 -16.63 -4.09 3.69
C TRP A 73 -18.07 -3.61 3.84
N LYS A 74 -18.63 -2.97 2.83
CA LYS A 74 -20.03 -2.47 2.84
C LYS A 74 -21.05 -3.58 3.03
N GLN A 75 -20.79 -4.74 2.45
CA GLN A 75 -21.64 -5.92 2.54
C GLN A 75 -21.45 -6.73 3.83
N GLY A 76 -20.57 -6.30 4.73
CA GLY A 76 -20.28 -7.03 5.98
C GLY A 76 -19.48 -8.33 5.78
N GLY A 77 -18.84 -8.51 4.62
CA GLY A 77 -18.07 -9.71 4.29
C GLY A 77 -16.73 -9.83 5.02
N ILE A 78 -16.32 -8.77 5.73
CA ILE A 78 -15.12 -8.72 6.57
C ILE A 78 -15.42 -7.95 7.87
N PRO A 79 -14.59 -8.11 8.94
CA PRO A 79 -14.71 -7.31 10.14
C PRO A 79 -14.69 -5.80 9.83
N GLN A 80 -15.57 -5.06 10.51
CA GLN A 80 -15.80 -3.62 10.27
C GLN A 80 -14.75 -2.75 10.96
N TRP A 81 -13.46 -3.01 10.66
CA TRP A 81 -12.38 -2.19 11.19
C TRP A 81 -12.35 -0.84 10.47
N ARG A 82 -11.94 0.20 11.19
CA ARG A 82 -11.86 1.54 10.64
C ARG A 82 -10.85 1.63 9.51
N ASP A 83 -9.68 1.03 9.71
CA ASP A 83 -8.55 1.05 8.79
C ASP A 83 -7.91 -0.34 8.74
N GLY A 84 -7.15 -0.64 7.70
CA GLY A 84 -6.41 -1.87 7.56
C GLY A 84 -6.04 -2.18 6.11
N ALA A 85 -5.18 -3.18 5.94
CA ALA A 85 -4.83 -3.77 4.65
C ALA A 85 -5.51 -5.14 4.50
N LEU A 86 -6.26 -5.33 3.42
CA LEU A 86 -6.91 -6.58 3.07
C LEU A 86 -6.17 -7.27 1.92
N PHE A 87 -5.62 -8.44 2.18
CA PHE A 87 -5.04 -9.30 1.17
C PHE A 87 -6.06 -10.36 0.77
N ILE A 88 -6.36 -10.44 -0.53
CA ILE A 88 -7.30 -11.41 -1.10
C ILE A 88 -6.51 -12.42 -1.92
N GLY A 89 -6.44 -13.65 -1.44
CA GLY A 89 -5.73 -14.76 -2.08
C GLY A 89 -6.64 -15.88 -2.52
N LYS A 90 -6.09 -16.85 -3.24
CA LYS A 90 -6.84 -18.02 -3.73
C LYS A 90 -7.37 -18.92 -2.61
N LYS A 91 -6.72 -18.93 -1.44
CA LYS A 91 -7.05 -19.81 -0.31
C LYS A 91 -7.81 -19.11 0.81
N GLY A 92 -8.02 -17.82 0.71
CA GLY A 92 -8.67 -17.00 1.73
C GLY A 92 -8.13 -15.59 1.77
N MET A 93 -8.45 -14.87 2.81
CA MET A 93 -8.07 -13.47 2.97
C MET A 93 -7.31 -13.24 4.28
N LEU A 94 -6.46 -12.22 4.29
CA LEU A 94 -5.82 -11.70 5.51
C LEU A 94 -6.22 -10.24 5.64
N LEU A 95 -6.90 -9.90 6.72
CA LEU A 95 -7.13 -8.52 7.13
C LEU A 95 -6.15 -8.18 8.25
N SER A 96 -5.42 -7.08 8.10
CA SER A 96 -4.36 -6.67 9.03
C SER A 96 -4.40 -5.17 9.28
N ASP A 97 -4.20 -4.77 10.52
CA ASP A 97 -3.83 -3.42 10.93
C ASP A 97 -2.53 -3.45 11.76
N TYR A 98 -2.18 -2.36 12.43
CA TYR A 98 -0.95 -2.28 13.21
C TYR A 98 -0.90 -3.21 14.42
N GLY A 99 -2.05 -3.51 15.02
CA GLY A 99 -2.13 -4.24 16.30
C GLY A 99 -2.77 -5.62 16.20
N LYS A 100 -3.49 -5.89 15.12
CA LYS A 100 -4.26 -7.13 14.96
C LYS A 100 -4.32 -7.58 13.51
N HIS A 101 -4.59 -8.86 13.35
CA HIS A 101 -4.82 -9.47 12.04
C HIS A 101 -5.72 -10.70 12.18
N VAL A 102 -6.42 -11.03 11.12
CA VAL A 102 -7.33 -12.18 11.06
C VAL A 102 -7.30 -12.82 9.68
N LEU A 103 -7.28 -14.14 9.65
CA LEU A 103 -7.48 -14.93 8.42
C LEU A 103 -8.97 -15.17 8.22
N LEU A 104 -9.45 -15.02 6.99
CA LEU A 104 -10.86 -15.08 6.65
C LEU A 104 -11.13 -16.06 5.48
N PRO A 105 -12.24 -16.79 5.49
CA PRO A 105 -13.19 -16.93 6.59
C PRO A 105 -12.57 -17.63 7.81
N GLU A 106 -12.80 -17.16 9.02
CA GLU A 106 -12.15 -17.70 10.23
C GLU A 106 -12.35 -19.20 10.41
N LYS A 107 -13.52 -19.71 10.06
CA LYS A 107 -13.85 -21.14 10.13
C LYS A 107 -12.89 -22.03 9.33
N ASP A 108 -12.40 -21.52 8.20
CA ASP A 108 -11.53 -22.28 7.30
C ASP A 108 -10.08 -22.31 7.80
N PHE A 109 -9.78 -21.47 8.79
CA PHE A 109 -8.44 -21.32 9.40
C PHE A 109 -8.42 -21.70 10.88
N ALA A 110 -9.45 -22.35 11.41
CA ALA A 110 -9.54 -22.73 12.83
C ALA A 110 -8.34 -23.58 13.30
N GLY A 111 -7.76 -24.40 12.42
CA GLY A 111 -6.56 -25.23 12.69
C GLY A 111 -5.24 -24.60 12.24
N PHE A 112 -5.23 -23.34 11.80
CA PHE A 112 -4.02 -22.72 11.30
C PHE A 112 -3.02 -22.41 12.41
N THR A 113 -1.84 -23.01 12.29
CA THR A 113 -0.72 -22.70 13.18
C THR A 113 0.21 -21.71 12.47
N ARG A 114 0.50 -20.61 13.13
CA ARG A 114 1.44 -19.60 12.60
C ARG A 114 2.83 -20.19 12.41
N PRO A 115 3.50 -19.93 11.29
CA PRO A 115 4.89 -20.30 11.15
C PRO A 115 5.76 -19.58 12.21
N PRO A 116 6.92 -20.16 12.56
CA PRO A 116 7.88 -19.47 13.41
C PRO A 116 8.23 -18.09 12.86
N GLN A 117 8.48 -17.14 13.77
CA GLN A 117 8.92 -15.80 13.39
C GLN A 117 10.23 -15.89 12.60
N LYS A 118 10.23 -15.40 11.38
CA LYS A 118 11.41 -15.41 10.48
C LYS A 118 12.22 -14.12 10.58
N PHE A 119 11.56 -13.03 10.91
CA PHE A 119 12.19 -11.71 10.98
C PHE A 119 12.53 -11.39 12.43
N PRO A 120 13.74 -10.90 12.72
CA PRO A 120 14.08 -10.44 14.05
C PRO A 120 13.16 -9.28 14.45
N LYS A 121 12.97 -9.10 15.74
CA LYS A 121 12.30 -7.90 16.24
C LYS A 121 13.14 -6.69 15.86
N ALA A 122 12.56 -5.77 15.10
CA ALA A 122 13.22 -4.53 14.73
C ALA A 122 13.55 -3.70 15.98
N ALA A 123 14.67 -2.98 15.95
CA ALA A 123 14.92 -1.87 16.86
C ALA A 123 13.86 -0.77 16.64
N SER A 124 13.84 0.28 17.46
CA SER A 124 12.99 1.42 17.14
C SER A 124 13.48 2.04 15.83
N HIS A 125 12.56 2.52 14.99
CA HIS A 125 12.90 3.14 13.70
C HIS A 125 13.84 4.35 13.85
N HIS A 126 13.76 5.08 14.96
CA HIS A 126 14.72 6.14 15.27
C HIS A 126 16.13 5.58 15.50
N GLN A 127 16.26 4.46 16.21
CA GLN A 127 17.56 3.84 16.46
C GLN A 127 18.14 3.24 15.17
N GLU A 128 17.32 2.64 14.31
CA GLU A 128 17.76 2.16 13.01
C GLU A 128 18.33 3.30 12.15
N TRP A 129 17.67 4.46 12.15
CA TRP A 129 18.15 5.63 11.44
C TRP A 129 19.49 6.14 11.98
N ILE A 130 19.60 6.28 13.31
CA ILE A 130 20.84 6.69 13.97
C ILE A 130 21.99 5.72 13.68
N ASP A 131 21.71 4.43 13.74
CA ASP A 131 22.72 3.39 13.48
C ASP A 131 23.17 3.40 12.03
N ALA A 132 22.26 3.58 11.08
CA ALA A 132 22.58 3.76 9.67
C ALA A 132 23.45 5.00 9.41
N CYS A 133 23.15 6.14 10.04
CA CYS A 133 23.99 7.33 9.97
C CYS A 133 25.42 7.10 10.51
N LYS A 134 25.56 6.17 11.45
CA LYS A 134 26.86 5.75 12.02
C LYS A 134 27.53 4.62 11.24
N GLY A 135 26.99 4.21 10.11
CA GLY A 135 27.51 3.09 9.30
C GLY A 135 27.27 1.71 9.92
N LYS A 136 26.36 1.57 10.88
CA LYS A 136 26.08 0.33 11.60
C LYS A 136 24.93 -0.50 11.00
N GLY A 137 24.74 -0.46 9.71
CA GLY A 137 23.74 -1.22 9.00
C GLY A 137 22.89 -0.37 8.07
N ARG A 138 21.85 -0.98 7.48
CA ARG A 138 20.90 -0.35 6.59
C ARG A 138 19.53 -0.30 7.26
N PRO A 139 18.84 0.85 7.29
CA PRO A 139 17.50 0.92 7.86
C PRO A 139 16.51 0.18 6.96
N LEU A 140 15.45 -0.37 7.53
CA LEU A 140 14.40 -1.05 6.77
C LEU A 140 13.66 -0.10 5.84
N ALA A 141 13.49 1.15 6.25
CA ALA A 141 12.86 2.21 5.47
C ALA A 141 13.93 3.09 4.78
N ASP A 142 14.85 2.48 4.04
CA ASP A 142 15.83 3.25 3.25
C ASP A 142 15.19 3.97 2.06
N PHE A 143 15.94 4.89 1.45
CA PHE A 143 15.41 5.72 0.36
C PHE A 143 15.08 4.93 -0.92
N GLU A 144 15.74 3.80 -1.17
CA GLU A 144 15.43 2.96 -2.32
C GLU A 144 14.03 2.35 -2.18
N TYR A 145 13.73 1.78 -1.01
CA TYR A 145 12.41 1.22 -0.71
C TYR A 145 11.35 2.32 -0.59
N SER A 146 11.60 3.31 0.25
CA SER A 146 10.65 4.39 0.55
C SER A 146 10.36 5.26 -0.66
N GLY A 147 11.30 5.38 -1.60
CA GLY A 147 11.11 6.12 -2.85
C GLY A 147 9.99 5.52 -3.70
N TRP A 148 9.99 4.21 -3.92
CA TRP A 148 8.95 3.53 -4.68
C TRP A 148 7.58 3.63 -4.02
N LEU A 149 7.51 3.48 -2.71
CA LEU A 149 6.27 3.62 -1.94
C LEU A 149 5.72 5.05 -2.03
N THR A 150 6.57 6.04 -1.84
CA THR A 150 6.21 7.46 -1.91
C THR A 150 5.74 7.85 -3.30
N GLU A 151 6.48 7.45 -4.35
CA GLU A 151 6.11 7.71 -5.73
C GLU A 151 4.74 7.14 -6.07
N SER A 152 4.48 5.88 -5.73
CA SER A 152 3.18 5.26 -5.98
C SER A 152 2.04 6.00 -5.28
N ASN A 153 2.23 6.42 -4.02
CA ASN A 153 1.22 7.19 -3.29
C ASN A 153 0.95 8.54 -3.98
N HIS A 154 2.01 9.24 -4.40
CA HIS A 154 1.87 10.54 -5.07
C HIS A 154 1.26 10.43 -6.47
N LEU A 155 1.56 9.38 -7.22
CA LEU A 155 0.91 9.14 -8.52
C LEU A 155 -0.60 8.99 -8.38
N GLY A 156 -1.10 8.31 -7.34
CA GLY A 156 -2.53 8.23 -7.05
C GLY A 156 -3.15 9.59 -6.74
N ASN A 157 -2.45 10.43 -5.97
CA ASN A 157 -2.91 11.79 -5.68
C ASN A 157 -2.92 12.68 -6.93
N VAL A 158 -1.86 12.64 -7.74
CA VAL A 158 -1.80 13.40 -8.99
C VAL A 158 -2.96 13.04 -9.90
N LEU A 159 -3.25 11.74 -10.06
CA LEU A 159 -4.39 11.29 -10.87
C LEU A 159 -5.74 11.75 -10.32
N ALA A 160 -5.89 11.84 -9.01
CA ALA A 160 -7.11 12.35 -8.40
C ALA A 160 -7.33 13.86 -8.67
N THR A 161 -6.27 14.58 -9.05
CA THR A 161 -6.31 16.03 -9.34
C THR A 161 -6.45 16.37 -10.82
N VAL A 162 -6.43 15.39 -11.72
CA VAL A 162 -6.63 15.61 -13.16
C VAL A 162 -8.04 15.19 -13.58
N SER A 163 -8.57 15.86 -14.61
CA SER A 163 -9.95 15.66 -15.07
C SER A 163 -10.18 14.33 -15.79
N ASP A 164 -9.17 13.83 -16.49
CA ASP A 164 -9.20 12.53 -17.17
C ASP A 164 -8.53 11.46 -16.31
N LYS A 165 -9.33 10.79 -15.52
CA LYS A 165 -8.91 9.90 -14.42
C LYS A 165 -8.32 8.54 -14.84
N LYS A 166 -7.89 8.41 -16.10
CA LYS A 166 -7.18 7.23 -16.61
C LYS A 166 -5.85 7.65 -17.20
N ILE A 167 -4.77 7.29 -16.55
CA ILE A 167 -3.46 7.35 -17.16
C ILE A 167 -2.87 5.95 -17.13
N ALA A 168 -2.55 5.40 -18.31
CA ALA A 168 -1.57 4.35 -18.39
C ALA A 168 -0.25 4.95 -17.92
N VAL A 169 0.30 4.45 -16.82
CA VAL A 169 1.64 4.83 -16.41
C VAL A 169 2.56 4.28 -17.49
N MET A 170 3.29 5.16 -18.15
CA MET A 170 4.30 4.74 -19.10
C MET A 170 5.30 3.85 -18.38
N SER A 171 5.39 2.60 -18.80
CA SER A 171 6.49 1.72 -18.43
C SER A 171 7.79 2.42 -18.83
N GLY A 172 8.57 2.90 -17.89
CA GLY A 172 9.87 3.48 -18.20
C GLY A 172 10.25 4.77 -17.49
N VAL A 173 9.61 5.15 -16.40
CA VAL A 173 10.23 6.13 -15.50
C VAL A 173 11.43 5.44 -14.84
N ASN A 174 12.57 5.61 -15.48
CA ASN A 174 13.83 5.09 -15.00
C ASN A 174 14.33 6.07 -13.94
N LEU A 175 14.15 5.77 -12.65
CA LEU A 175 14.69 6.54 -11.54
C LEU A 175 16.24 6.53 -11.47
N SER A 176 16.92 6.06 -12.51
CA SER A 176 18.38 6.12 -12.60
C SER A 176 18.95 7.54 -12.71
N TYR A 177 18.13 8.58 -12.75
CA TYR A 177 18.55 9.97 -12.82
C TYR A 177 18.92 10.61 -11.47
N TYR A 178 18.74 9.90 -10.35
CA TYR A 178 19.15 10.40 -9.03
C TYR A 178 20.32 9.60 -8.45
N ARG A 179 21.42 9.54 -9.23
CA ARG A 179 22.74 9.20 -8.71
C ARG A 179 23.56 10.47 -8.54
#